data_5af7434acece7061ee7d6bbdc19fafd5
#
_entry.id   5af7434acece7061ee7d6bbdc19fafd5
#
_cell.length_a   1.000
_cell.length_b   1.000
_cell.length_c   1.000
_cell.angle_alpha   90.00
_cell.angle_beta   90.00
_cell.angle_gamma   90.00
#
_symmetry.space_group_name_H-M   'P 1'
#
loop_
_entity.id
_entity.type
_entity.pdbx_description
1 polymer ?
#
loop_
_entity_poly.entity_id
_entity_poly.type
_entity_poly.pdbx_seq_one_letter_code
_entity_poly.pdbx_strand_id
1 'polypeptide(L)'
;AALQELSGFGLCRAHAVNLGRLIWALAYQKAHNPKEFWRANLKHCQGSYRSWVYQCEAHRLNLPTKSGWWWHGFPKRLGVRQQWMDRVEFAGVIANGRCYRGKKGRWVTFLTLGTGYGEYIDVVVQKPFAYRDGDIIHGSGRVKHSNNSDYIDSNDVKSYTFSEWR
;
A
#
# COMPACT_ATOMS: atom_id res chain seq x y z
N ALA A 1 -22.89 -12.90 31.02
CA ALA A 1 -22.64 -14.02 30.09
C ALA A 1 -21.53 -13.67 29.07
N ALA A 2 -21.63 -12.61 28.26
CA ALA A 2 -20.66 -12.26 27.22
C ALA A 2 -19.22 -12.03 27.74
N LEU A 3 -19.03 -11.42 28.90
CA LEU A 3 -17.71 -11.21 29.50
C LEU A 3 -17.06 -12.49 30.01
N GLN A 4 -17.84 -13.51 30.38
CA GLN A 4 -17.33 -14.80 30.79
C GLN A 4 -16.91 -15.67 29.61
N GLU A 5 -17.57 -15.54 28.44
CA GLU A 5 -17.14 -16.20 27.21
C GLU A 5 -15.82 -15.63 26.67
N LEU A 6 -15.63 -14.32 26.80
CA LEU A 6 -14.39 -13.67 26.42
C LEU A 6 -13.19 -14.02 27.32
N SER A 7 -13.43 -14.43 28.58
CA SER A 7 -12.37 -14.82 29.51
C SER A 7 -11.61 -16.10 29.09
N GLY A 8 -12.24 -16.98 28.31
CA GLY A 8 -11.62 -18.18 27.74
C GLY A 8 -10.61 -17.90 26.62
N PHE A 9 -10.68 -16.74 25.99
CA PHE A 9 -9.74 -16.26 24.97
C PHE A 9 -8.74 -15.23 25.50
N GLY A 10 -8.73 -15.02 26.82
CA GLY A 10 -7.87 -14.02 27.46
C GLY A 10 -6.39 -14.35 27.27
N LEU A 11 -5.64 -13.40 26.69
CA LEU A 11 -4.18 -13.39 26.75
C LEU A 11 -3.74 -13.48 28.22
N CYS A 12 -2.74 -14.33 28.50
CA CYS A 12 -2.11 -14.38 29.80
C CYS A 12 -1.75 -12.94 30.25
N ARG A 13 -2.10 -12.57 31.48
CA ARG A 13 -1.84 -11.22 32.03
C ARG A 13 -0.39 -10.78 31.85
N ALA A 14 0.56 -11.68 32.08
CA ALA A 14 1.98 -11.40 31.88
C ALA A 14 2.29 -11.07 30.41
N HIS A 15 1.70 -11.79 29.46
CA HIS A 15 1.84 -11.52 28.03
C HIS A 15 1.24 -10.16 27.64
N ALA A 16 0.06 -9.85 28.15
CA ALA A 16 -0.60 -8.56 27.90
C ALA A 16 0.21 -7.38 28.44
N VAL A 17 0.77 -7.51 29.65
CA VAL A 17 1.65 -6.49 30.25
C VAL A 17 2.94 -6.31 29.44
N ASN A 18 3.58 -7.40 29.04
CA ASN A 18 4.81 -7.35 28.25
C ASN A 18 4.56 -6.73 26.88
N LEU A 19 3.47 -7.11 26.21
CA LEU A 19 3.07 -6.53 24.93
C LEU A 19 2.74 -5.04 25.07
N GLY A 20 2.03 -4.65 26.10
CA GLY A 20 1.72 -3.24 26.40
C GLY A 20 2.99 -2.40 26.61
N ARG A 21 3.95 -2.92 27.37
CA ARG A 21 5.28 -2.27 27.57
C ARG A 21 6.05 -2.14 26.26
N LEU A 22 6.06 -3.19 25.44
CA LEU A 22 6.70 -3.15 24.13
C LEU A 22 6.07 -2.11 23.21
N ILE A 23 4.74 -2.11 23.10
CA ILE A 23 4.00 -1.15 22.27
C ILE A 23 4.30 0.27 22.74
N TRP A 24 4.27 0.51 24.03
CA TRP A 24 4.57 1.83 24.59
C TRP A 24 6.01 2.27 24.27
N ALA A 25 7.00 1.38 24.47
CA ALA A 25 8.40 1.66 24.15
C ALA A 25 8.61 1.97 22.66
N LEU A 26 7.98 1.19 21.77
CA LEU A 26 8.05 1.41 20.33
C LEU A 26 7.38 2.75 19.94
N ALA A 27 6.22 3.07 20.50
CA ALA A 27 5.54 4.34 20.27
C ALA A 27 6.38 5.53 20.75
N TYR A 28 6.99 5.40 21.92
CA TYR A 28 7.91 6.41 22.46
C TYR A 28 9.11 6.63 21.54
N GLN A 29 9.78 5.55 21.12
CA GLN A 29 10.90 5.66 20.17
C GLN A 29 10.48 6.25 18.82
N LYS A 30 9.33 5.86 18.30
CA LYS A 30 8.80 6.43 17.07
C LYS A 30 8.56 7.94 17.18
N ALA A 31 8.09 8.41 18.32
CA ALA A 31 7.81 9.82 18.56
C ALA A 31 9.06 10.67 18.80
N HIS A 32 10.02 10.16 19.58
CA HIS A 32 11.18 10.93 20.04
C HIS A 32 12.42 10.72 19.18
N ASN A 33 12.58 9.54 18.56
CA ASN A 33 13.73 9.18 17.73
C ASN A 33 13.29 8.60 16.38
N PRO A 34 12.50 9.31 15.58
CA PRO A 34 11.86 8.75 14.37
C PRO A 34 12.87 8.24 13.34
N LYS A 35 14.00 8.91 13.16
CA LYS A 35 15.01 8.49 12.18
C LYS A 35 15.64 7.14 12.53
N GLU A 36 16.07 6.98 13.76
CA GLU A 36 16.67 5.76 14.29
C GLU A 36 15.65 4.61 14.34
N PHE A 37 14.44 4.91 14.80
CA PHE A 37 13.33 3.96 14.82
C PHE A 37 13.06 3.40 13.42
N TRP A 38 12.90 4.24 12.42
CA TRP A 38 12.62 3.80 11.06
C TRP A 38 13.82 3.15 10.38
N ARG A 39 15.03 3.61 10.66
CA ARG A 39 16.25 2.95 10.17
C ARG A 39 16.34 1.52 10.68
N ALA A 40 16.07 1.29 11.96
CA ALA A 40 16.05 -0.04 12.57
C ALA A 40 14.93 -0.91 11.97
N ASN A 41 13.71 -0.36 11.85
CA ASN A 41 12.58 -1.07 11.28
C ASN A 41 12.83 -1.47 9.82
N LEU A 42 13.28 -0.56 8.96
CA LEU A 42 13.57 -0.85 7.56
C LEU A 42 14.70 -1.86 7.38
N LYS A 43 15.65 -1.93 8.33
CA LYS A 43 16.75 -2.89 8.29
C LYS A 43 16.35 -4.28 8.77
N HIS A 44 15.52 -4.36 9.80
CA HIS A 44 15.24 -5.60 10.54
C HIS A 44 13.78 -6.04 10.46
N CYS A 45 12.95 -5.31 9.70
CA CYS A 45 11.53 -5.59 9.65
C CYS A 45 11.24 -6.93 8.98
N GLN A 46 10.78 -7.88 9.81
CA GLN A 46 10.18 -9.13 9.40
C GLN A 46 8.78 -9.27 10.03
N GLY A 47 8.12 -8.13 10.24
CA GLY A 47 6.82 -8.08 10.91
C GLY A 47 5.67 -8.56 10.05
N SER A 48 4.45 -8.34 10.56
CA SER A 48 3.21 -8.78 9.94
C SER A 48 2.88 -8.06 8.62
N TYR A 49 3.49 -6.91 8.40
CA TYR A 49 3.30 -6.14 7.17
C TYR A 49 4.47 -6.35 6.20
N ARG A 50 4.20 -6.21 4.92
CA ARG A 50 5.22 -6.26 3.87
C ARG A 50 6.17 -5.06 3.98
N SER A 51 7.41 -5.22 3.57
CA SER A 51 8.46 -4.19 3.69
C SER A 51 8.09 -2.85 3.04
N TRP A 52 7.36 -2.88 1.94
CA TRP A 52 6.91 -1.66 1.26
C TRP A 52 5.97 -0.79 2.10
N VAL A 53 5.15 -1.39 2.99
CA VAL A 53 4.27 -0.63 3.91
C VAL A 53 5.11 0.25 4.83
N TYR A 54 6.17 -0.32 5.38
CA TYR A 54 7.08 0.43 6.25
C TYR A 54 7.85 1.52 5.51
N GLN A 55 8.20 1.28 4.25
CA GLN A 55 8.87 2.27 3.41
C GLN A 55 7.94 3.43 3.06
N CYS A 56 6.69 3.16 2.69
CA CYS A 56 5.68 4.19 2.45
C CYS A 56 5.47 5.06 3.69
N GLU A 57 5.39 4.45 4.88
CA GLU A 57 5.19 5.19 6.13
C GLU A 57 6.42 6.06 6.47
N ALA A 58 7.63 5.52 6.32
CA ALA A 58 8.86 6.29 6.51
C ALA A 58 8.98 7.46 5.52
N HIS A 59 8.59 7.24 4.27
CA HIS A 59 8.57 8.26 3.24
C HIS A 59 7.54 9.37 3.55
N ARG A 60 6.34 9.00 4.01
CA ARG A 60 5.31 9.97 4.43
C ARG A 60 5.82 10.92 5.50
N LEU A 61 6.73 10.46 6.35
CA LEU A 61 7.38 11.24 7.38
C LEU A 61 8.65 11.97 6.90
N ASN A 62 8.90 12.02 5.59
CA ASN A 62 10.10 12.58 4.96
C ASN A 62 11.42 12.01 5.50
N LEU A 63 11.40 10.74 5.92
CA LEU A 63 12.59 10.07 6.40
C LEU A 63 13.36 9.42 5.25
N PRO A 64 14.70 9.42 5.29
CA PRO A 64 15.50 8.79 4.25
C PRO A 64 15.23 7.29 4.24
N THR A 65 14.63 6.82 3.18
CA THR A 65 14.50 5.41 2.85
C THR A 65 15.68 4.98 1.99
N LYS A 66 16.10 3.72 2.04
CA LYS A 66 17.24 3.21 1.26
C LYS A 66 17.04 3.38 -0.25
N SER A 67 15.82 3.43 -0.68
CA SER A 67 15.47 3.60 -2.07
C SER A 67 15.32 5.08 -2.36
N GLY A 68 16.28 5.65 -3.02
CA GLY A 68 16.13 6.92 -3.72
C GLY A 68 15.11 6.83 -4.88
N TRP A 69 14.25 5.82 -4.85
CA TRP A 69 13.35 5.44 -5.92
C TRP A 69 12.28 6.48 -6.26
N TRP A 70 11.96 7.35 -5.32
CA TRP A 70 11.09 8.50 -5.56
C TRP A 70 11.72 9.56 -6.48
N TRP A 71 12.99 9.43 -6.84
CA TRP A 71 13.75 10.44 -7.57
C TRP A 71 14.02 10.09 -9.03
N HIS A 72 13.89 8.83 -9.44
CA HIS A 72 14.27 8.36 -10.76
C HIS A 72 13.06 8.14 -11.70
N GLY A 73 12.33 9.22 -12.02
CA GLY A 73 11.26 9.17 -13.01
C GLY A 73 9.92 8.69 -12.49
N PHE A 74 9.80 8.50 -11.19
CA PHE A 74 8.53 8.19 -10.53
C PHE A 74 7.64 9.41 -10.36
N PRO A 75 6.32 9.18 -10.30
CA PRO A 75 5.43 10.24 -9.92
C PRO A 75 5.86 10.76 -8.53
N LYS A 76 6.14 12.04 -8.44
CA LYS A 76 6.54 12.71 -7.20
C LYS A 76 5.49 12.61 -6.09
N ARG A 77 4.29 12.15 -6.45
CA ARG A 77 3.15 11.93 -5.54
C ARG A 77 2.39 10.68 -5.99
N LEU A 78 2.06 9.84 -5.03
CA LEU A 78 1.03 8.82 -5.22
C LEU A 78 -0.34 9.52 -5.17
N GLY A 79 -1.32 8.98 -5.88
CA GLY A 79 -2.67 9.52 -5.91
C GLY A 79 -3.21 9.66 -7.32
N VAL A 80 -4.28 10.41 -7.41
CA VAL A 80 -4.97 10.72 -8.67
C VAL A 80 -4.81 12.20 -8.99
N ARG A 81 -4.44 12.50 -10.21
CA ARG A 81 -4.36 13.85 -10.75
C ARG A 81 -5.30 13.99 -11.93
N GLN A 82 -6.23 14.91 -11.84
CA GLN A 82 -7.10 15.27 -12.95
C GLN A 82 -6.27 15.83 -14.10
N GLN A 83 -6.44 15.31 -15.31
CA GLN A 83 -5.83 15.84 -16.51
C GLN A 83 -6.82 16.70 -17.29
N TRP A 84 -7.90 16.08 -17.76
CA TRP A 84 -8.91 16.76 -18.54
C TRP A 84 -10.20 15.94 -18.56
N MET A 85 -11.35 16.57 -18.34
CA MET A 85 -12.66 15.90 -18.23
C MET A 85 -12.62 14.71 -17.26
N ASP A 86 -12.94 13.50 -17.78
CA ASP A 86 -12.92 12.22 -17.07
C ASP A 86 -11.55 11.54 -17.06
N ARG A 87 -10.53 12.15 -17.69
CA ARG A 87 -9.19 11.58 -17.80
C ARG A 87 -8.32 12.00 -16.63
N VAL A 88 -7.70 11.00 -16.03
CA VAL A 88 -6.83 11.16 -14.86
C VAL A 88 -5.49 10.46 -15.07
N GLU A 89 -4.45 10.99 -14.45
CA GLU A 89 -3.22 10.28 -14.16
C GLU A 89 -3.31 9.71 -12.76
N PHE A 90 -2.80 8.51 -12.57
CA PHE A 90 -2.77 7.89 -11.26
C PHE A 90 -1.42 7.22 -10.99
N ALA A 91 -1.08 7.14 -9.72
CA ALA A 91 0.04 6.39 -9.22
C ALA A 91 -0.26 5.82 -7.84
N GLY A 92 0.16 4.60 -7.59
CA GLY A 92 -0.05 3.97 -6.29
C GLY A 92 0.72 2.68 -6.15
N VAL A 93 0.77 2.19 -4.93
CA VAL A 93 1.36 0.90 -4.58
C VAL A 93 0.27 -0.16 -4.64
N ILE A 94 0.52 -1.27 -5.30
CA ILE A 94 -0.44 -2.37 -5.39
C ILE A 94 -0.65 -2.98 -4.00
N ALA A 95 -1.81 -2.72 -3.44
CA ALA A 95 -2.24 -3.32 -2.18
C ALA A 95 -2.89 -4.68 -2.40
N ASN A 96 -3.65 -4.81 -3.48
CA ASN A 96 -4.30 -6.05 -3.88
C ASN A 96 -4.51 -6.07 -5.40
N GLY A 97 -4.57 -7.26 -5.97
CA GLY A 97 -4.87 -7.43 -7.38
C GLY A 97 -5.48 -8.79 -7.69
N ARG A 98 -6.30 -8.82 -8.74
CA ARG A 98 -6.90 -10.05 -9.25
C ARG A 98 -6.98 -9.98 -10.77
N CYS A 99 -6.47 -11.01 -11.42
CA CYS A 99 -6.57 -11.16 -12.87
C CYS A 99 -7.44 -12.37 -13.20
N TYR A 100 -8.45 -12.20 -14.03
CA TYR A 100 -9.29 -13.29 -14.48
C TYR A 100 -9.77 -13.11 -15.91
N ARG A 101 -10.22 -14.23 -16.46
CA ARG A 101 -10.77 -14.27 -17.80
C ARG A 101 -12.30 -14.20 -17.72
N GLY A 102 -12.86 -13.13 -18.26
CA GLY A 102 -14.32 -12.95 -18.29
C GLY A 102 -15.03 -13.92 -19.24
N LYS A 103 -16.34 -14.00 -19.12
CA LYS A 103 -17.23 -14.91 -19.92
C LYS A 103 -17.02 -14.79 -21.44
N LYS A 104 -16.60 -13.62 -21.93
CA LYS A 104 -16.31 -13.38 -23.36
C LYS A 104 -14.85 -13.68 -23.73
N GLY A 105 -14.10 -14.37 -22.89
CA GLY A 105 -12.70 -14.73 -23.13
C GLY A 105 -11.70 -13.57 -22.98
N ARG A 106 -12.14 -12.37 -22.64
CA ARG A 106 -11.28 -11.21 -22.41
C ARG A 106 -10.68 -11.25 -21.01
N TRP A 107 -9.41 -10.92 -20.93
CA TRP A 107 -8.73 -10.78 -19.66
C TRP A 107 -9.00 -9.41 -19.06
N VAL A 108 -9.20 -9.40 -17.75
CA VAL A 108 -9.38 -8.18 -16.97
C VAL A 108 -8.58 -8.31 -15.68
N THR A 109 -7.79 -7.30 -15.39
CA THR A 109 -7.04 -7.19 -14.14
C THR A 109 -7.64 -6.06 -13.31
N PHE A 110 -8.03 -6.37 -12.08
CA PHE A 110 -8.49 -5.42 -11.07
C PHE A 110 -7.35 -5.18 -10.09
N LEU A 111 -7.03 -3.94 -9.86
CA LEU A 111 -5.96 -3.52 -8.96
C LEU A 111 -6.51 -2.53 -7.95
N THR A 112 -6.24 -2.75 -6.68
CA THR A 112 -6.48 -1.76 -5.63
C THR A 112 -5.13 -1.16 -5.25
N LEU A 113 -5.00 0.14 -5.40
CA LEU A 113 -3.77 0.88 -5.17
C LEU A 113 -3.86 1.73 -3.91
N GLY A 114 -2.87 1.63 -3.06
CA GLY A 114 -2.68 2.56 -1.94
C GLY A 114 -1.95 3.83 -2.39
N THR A 115 -2.47 4.99 -2.04
CA THR A 115 -1.89 6.29 -2.40
C THR A 115 -0.90 6.83 -1.38
N GLY A 116 -0.66 6.09 -0.29
CA GLY A 116 0.23 6.51 0.79
C GLY A 116 -0.40 7.42 1.84
N TYR A 117 -1.62 7.91 1.61
CA TYR A 117 -2.36 8.76 2.56
C TYR A 117 -3.52 8.02 3.25
N GLY A 118 -3.54 6.69 3.17
CA GLY A 118 -4.65 5.89 3.68
C GLY A 118 -5.84 5.81 2.73
N GLU A 119 -5.75 6.42 1.58
CA GLU A 119 -6.73 6.33 0.51
C GLU A 119 -6.38 5.18 -0.42
N TYR A 120 -7.42 4.60 -1.00
CA TYR A 120 -7.31 3.56 -2.01
C TYR A 120 -8.02 3.98 -3.28
N ILE A 121 -7.45 3.59 -4.41
CA ILE A 121 -8.05 3.78 -5.72
C ILE A 121 -8.15 2.44 -6.43
N ASP A 122 -9.26 2.17 -7.08
CA ASP A 122 -9.45 0.97 -7.88
C ASP A 122 -9.15 1.26 -9.35
N VAL A 123 -8.33 0.40 -9.96
CA VAL A 123 -7.93 0.49 -11.36
C VAL A 123 -8.28 -0.81 -12.06
N VAL A 124 -8.94 -0.69 -13.21
CA VAL A 124 -9.30 -1.82 -14.06
C VAL A 124 -8.49 -1.75 -15.35
N VAL A 125 -7.74 -2.82 -15.61
CA VAL A 125 -6.92 -2.96 -16.82
C VAL A 125 -7.52 -4.06 -17.70
N GLN A 126 -7.90 -3.72 -18.94
CA GLN A 126 -8.59 -4.62 -19.89
C GLN A 126 -7.62 -5.58 -20.60
N LYS A 127 -6.60 -6.04 -19.90
CA LYS A 127 -5.59 -7.00 -20.39
C LYS A 127 -5.01 -7.78 -19.22
N PRO A 128 -4.35 -8.94 -19.45
CA PRO A 128 -3.55 -9.55 -18.41
C PRO A 128 -2.40 -8.60 -18.07
N PHE A 129 -2.22 -8.35 -16.79
CA PHE A 129 -1.18 -7.48 -16.28
C PHE A 129 -0.40 -8.23 -15.22
N ALA A 130 0.90 -8.44 -15.48
CA ALA A 130 1.80 -9.05 -14.51
C ALA A 130 2.16 -8.00 -13.44
N TYR A 131 1.94 -8.36 -12.19
CA TYR A 131 2.20 -7.50 -11.04
C TYR A 131 2.57 -8.33 -9.83
N ARG A 132 3.19 -7.68 -8.87
CA ARG A 132 3.39 -8.21 -7.52
C ARG A 132 2.81 -7.22 -6.52
N ASP A 133 2.28 -7.74 -5.43
CA ASP A 133 1.86 -6.86 -4.34
C ASP A 133 3.05 -6.04 -3.84
N GLY A 134 2.84 -4.75 -3.68
CA GLY A 134 3.89 -3.80 -3.33
C GLY A 134 4.62 -3.19 -4.53
N ASP A 135 4.38 -3.64 -5.77
CA ASP A 135 4.84 -2.93 -6.95
C ASP A 135 4.19 -1.55 -7.03
N ILE A 136 4.91 -0.60 -7.58
CA ILE A 136 4.36 0.72 -7.84
C ILE A 136 3.91 0.75 -9.28
N ILE A 137 2.69 1.18 -9.48
CA ILE A 137 2.17 1.44 -10.81
C ILE A 137 1.79 2.89 -10.99
N HIS A 138 1.93 3.32 -12.22
CA HIS A 138 1.53 4.63 -12.66
C HIS A 138 0.93 4.50 -14.06
N GLY A 139 -0.04 5.32 -14.34
CA GLY A 139 -0.72 5.28 -15.63
C GLY A 139 -1.71 6.41 -15.82
N SER A 140 -2.41 6.36 -16.94
CA SER A 140 -3.52 7.25 -17.22
C SER A 140 -4.76 6.44 -17.58
N GLY A 141 -5.93 6.97 -17.24
CA GLY A 141 -7.20 6.30 -17.50
C GLY A 141 -8.38 7.23 -17.42
N ARG A 142 -9.57 6.66 -17.51
CA ARG A 142 -10.84 7.38 -17.36
C ARG A 142 -11.53 6.94 -16.10
N VAL A 143 -12.02 7.90 -15.34
CA VAL A 143 -12.88 7.61 -14.20
C VAL A 143 -14.21 7.09 -14.70
N LYS A 144 -14.62 5.96 -14.18
CA LYS A 144 -15.93 5.35 -14.44
C LYS A 144 -16.65 5.15 -13.13
N HIS A 145 -17.94 5.43 -13.16
CA HIS A 145 -18.84 5.25 -12.04
C HIS A 145 -19.54 3.89 -12.14
N SER A 146 -19.55 3.15 -11.08
CA SER A 146 -20.33 1.93 -10.92
C SER A 146 -21.32 2.10 -9.78
N ASN A 147 -22.34 1.26 -9.70
CA ASN A 147 -23.35 1.34 -8.64
C ASN A 147 -22.78 1.24 -7.22
N ASN A 148 -21.57 0.71 -7.06
CA ASN A 148 -20.97 0.47 -5.75
C ASN A 148 -19.68 1.27 -5.50
N SER A 149 -18.99 1.75 -6.53
CA SER A 149 -17.73 2.47 -6.38
C SER A 149 -17.28 3.09 -7.69
N ASP A 150 -16.44 4.10 -7.60
CA ASP A 150 -15.74 4.68 -8.73
C ASP A 150 -14.44 3.90 -8.98
N TYR A 151 -14.08 3.75 -10.24
CA TYR A 151 -12.84 3.09 -10.64
C TYR A 151 -12.22 3.77 -11.86
N ILE A 152 -10.93 3.57 -12.04
CA ILE A 152 -10.20 4.07 -13.21
C ILE A 152 -10.04 2.94 -14.21
N ASP A 153 -10.64 3.09 -15.41
CA ASP A 153 -10.45 2.18 -16.54
C ASP A 153 -9.21 2.63 -17.32
N SER A 154 -8.20 1.78 -17.37
CA SER A 154 -6.90 2.11 -17.97
C SER A 154 -6.34 0.96 -18.78
N ASN A 155 -5.72 1.28 -19.91
CA ASN A 155 -4.88 0.36 -20.68
C ASN A 155 -3.42 0.84 -20.76
N ASP A 156 -3.14 2.03 -20.22
CA ASP A 156 -1.82 2.63 -20.16
C ASP A 156 -1.31 2.59 -18.72
N VAL A 157 -0.75 1.45 -18.36
CA VAL A 157 -0.22 1.19 -17.02
C VAL A 157 1.20 0.69 -17.14
N LYS A 158 2.11 1.31 -16.39
CA LYS A 158 3.51 0.91 -16.20
C LYS A 158 3.70 0.42 -14.78
N SER A 159 4.37 -0.71 -14.64
CA SER A 159 4.72 -1.30 -13.35
C SER A 159 6.22 -1.17 -13.12
N TYR A 160 6.56 -0.96 -11.88
CA TYR A 160 7.94 -0.91 -11.39
C TYR A 160 8.05 -1.82 -10.19
N THR A 161 8.93 -2.80 -10.28
CA THR A 161 9.15 -3.74 -9.20
C THR A 161 10.02 -3.15 -8.11
N PHE A 162 9.74 -3.51 -6.87
CA PHE A 162 10.55 -3.07 -5.73
C PHE A 162 12.02 -3.57 -5.80
N SER A 163 12.26 -4.67 -6.52
CA SER A 163 13.59 -5.27 -6.68
C SER A 163 14.48 -4.50 -7.65
N GLU A 164 13.93 -3.70 -8.55
CA GLU A 164 14.67 -2.83 -9.47
C GLU A 164 15.33 -1.63 -8.79
N TRP A 165 15.12 -1.52 -7.46
CA TRP A 165 15.51 -0.39 -6.62
C TRP A 165 16.57 -0.72 -5.57
N ARG A 166 17.21 -1.83 -5.69
CA ARG A 166 18.32 -2.25 -4.83
C ARG A 166 19.66 -1.73 -5.29
#